data_631e9aee872e6ec545aac90805e78c56
#
_entry.id   631e9aee872e6ec545aac90805e78c56
#
_cell.length_a   1.000
_cell.length_b   1.000
_cell.length_c   1.000
_cell.angle_alpha   90.00
_cell.angle_beta   90.00
_cell.angle_gamma   90.00
#
_symmetry.space_group_name_H-M   'P 1'
#
loop_
_entity.id
_entity.type
_entity.pdbx_description
1 polymer ?
#
loop_
_entity_poly.entity_id
_entity_poly.type
_entity_poly.pdbx_seq_one_letter_code
_entity_poly.pdbx_strand_id
1 'polypeptide(L)'
;MKTRFISIILMITLVTALFTACGSRVEYHNIAAQNNVYSMGTQSVVIKSSSLNSDEPAARFKQSISPSDIELGEALEGKAVTKVTYNSATSITVELSGNTKMSGGAGVLGSITVKHSGLESEGDSSCVVQILAPELRVSSYMSNVRKKGEETVYKVIATLSLPVGEFSGGATAGNITLTNGATGELSVKLSDGALTVTVENCNMANPSICIGADVTTFGKEITVRLTAGGGAVFQ
;
A
#
# COMPACT_ATOMS: atom_id res chain seq x y z
N MET A 1 -49.24 -50.53 2.80
CA MET A 1 -49.33 -49.07 2.93
C MET A 1 -48.55 -48.50 4.11
N LYS A 2 -48.37 -49.15 5.23
CA LYS A 2 -47.68 -48.58 6.43
C LYS A 2 -46.17 -48.34 6.27
N THR A 3 -45.47 -49.13 5.49
CA THR A 3 -44.01 -49.01 5.28
C THR A 3 -43.60 -47.82 4.43
N ARG A 4 -44.44 -47.35 3.50
CA ARG A 4 -44.13 -46.17 2.67
C ARG A 4 -44.28 -44.84 3.42
N PHE A 5 -45.15 -44.76 4.40
CA PHE A 5 -45.33 -43.57 5.24
C PHE A 5 -44.14 -43.35 6.20
N ILE A 6 -43.58 -44.46 6.76
CA ILE A 6 -42.42 -44.36 7.65
C ILE A 6 -41.18 -43.86 6.89
N SER A 7 -40.99 -44.29 5.63
CA SER A 7 -39.88 -43.83 4.80
C SER A 7 -39.97 -42.34 4.46
N ILE A 8 -41.17 -41.81 4.21
CA ILE A 8 -41.39 -40.39 3.89
C ILE A 8 -41.16 -39.52 5.14
N ILE A 9 -41.61 -39.94 6.32
CA ILE A 9 -41.38 -39.18 7.56
C ILE A 9 -39.88 -39.18 7.93
N LEU A 10 -39.18 -40.30 7.73
CA LEU A 10 -37.73 -40.36 7.98
C LEU A 10 -36.93 -39.45 7.00
N MET A 11 -37.37 -39.36 5.76
CA MET A 11 -36.73 -38.46 4.75
C MET A 11 -36.99 -36.99 5.05
N ILE A 12 -38.17 -36.62 5.52
CA ILE A 12 -38.49 -35.23 5.90
C ILE A 12 -37.71 -34.83 7.14
N THR A 13 -37.57 -35.70 8.15
CA THR A 13 -36.76 -35.41 9.33
C THR A 13 -35.27 -35.34 9.03
N LEU A 14 -34.75 -36.12 8.09
CA LEU A 14 -33.36 -36.05 7.66
C LEU A 14 -33.07 -34.73 6.87
N VAL A 15 -34.00 -34.32 6.01
CA VAL A 15 -33.90 -33.06 5.25
C VAL A 15 -33.99 -31.84 6.19
N THR A 16 -34.90 -31.86 7.18
CA THR A 16 -34.96 -30.78 8.18
C THR A 16 -33.75 -30.76 9.09
N ALA A 17 -33.15 -31.90 9.44
CA ALA A 17 -31.90 -31.95 10.21
C ALA A 17 -30.69 -31.42 9.40
N LEU A 18 -30.67 -31.65 8.09
CA LEU A 18 -29.65 -31.07 7.20
C LEU A 18 -29.79 -29.54 7.07
N PHE A 19 -31.00 -29.02 7.05
CA PHE A 19 -31.23 -27.56 7.00
C PHE A 19 -30.97 -26.88 8.36
N THR A 20 -31.15 -27.55 9.48
CA THR A 20 -30.81 -27.05 10.81
C THR A 20 -29.32 -27.18 11.13
N ALA A 21 -28.60 -28.14 10.53
CA ALA A 21 -27.15 -28.26 10.67
C ALA A 21 -26.38 -27.24 9.78
N CYS A 22 -27.02 -26.70 8.72
CA CYS A 22 -26.48 -25.58 7.93
C CYS A 22 -26.79 -24.18 8.50
N GLY A 23 -27.37 -24.12 9.69
CA GLY A 23 -27.86 -22.88 10.30
C GLY A 23 -26.93 -22.25 11.34
N SER A 24 -25.65 -22.60 11.42
CA SER A 24 -24.71 -21.62 11.96
C SER A 24 -24.60 -20.53 10.93
N ARG A 25 -25.40 -19.45 11.04
CA ARG A 25 -25.13 -18.18 10.43
C ARG A 25 -23.67 -17.86 10.78
N VAL A 26 -22.78 -18.01 9.82
CA VAL A 26 -21.50 -17.36 9.89
C VAL A 26 -21.87 -15.88 9.81
N GLU A 27 -21.91 -15.21 10.96
CA GLU A 27 -22.07 -13.77 11.00
C GLU A 27 -20.83 -13.19 10.32
N TYR A 28 -20.96 -12.87 9.04
CA TYR A 28 -19.93 -12.14 8.31
C TYR A 28 -19.93 -10.71 8.83
N HIS A 29 -19.09 -10.48 9.82
CA HIS A 29 -18.81 -9.11 10.26
C HIS A 29 -17.98 -8.44 9.18
N ASN A 30 -18.60 -7.58 8.40
CA ASN A 30 -17.94 -6.90 7.30
C ASN A 30 -17.04 -5.80 7.83
N ILE A 31 -15.77 -5.89 7.50
CA ILE A 31 -14.79 -4.82 7.64
C ILE A 31 -14.22 -4.49 6.25
N ALA A 32 -13.81 -3.24 6.06
CA ALA A 32 -13.21 -2.79 4.81
C ALA A 32 -12.02 -1.89 5.08
N ALA A 33 -10.93 -2.14 4.36
CA ALA A 33 -9.80 -1.22 4.31
C ALA A 33 -10.18 0.00 3.46
N GLN A 34 -9.84 1.19 3.93
CA GLN A 34 -10.17 2.46 3.26
C GLN A 34 -9.09 2.93 2.30
N ASN A 35 -7.91 2.31 2.33
CA ASN A 35 -6.78 2.66 1.49
C ASN A 35 -5.98 1.41 1.12
N ASN A 36 -5.22 1.53 0.04
CA ASN A 36 -4.33 0.48 -0.45
C ASN A 36 -3.10 0.31 0.46
N VAL A 37 -2.42 -0.83 0.33
CA VAL A 37 -1.15 -1.12 0.99
C VAL A 37 -0.03 -1.04 -0.06
N TYR A 38 1.06 -0.36 0.28
CA TYR A 38 2.26 -0.41 -0.54
C TYR A 38 3.15 -1.58 -0.13
N SER A 39 3.78 -2.22 -1.10
CA SER A 39 4.66 -3.38 -0.87
C SER A 39 5.87 -3.05 -0.01
N MET A 40 6.30 -1.80 0.03
CA MET A 40 7.48 -1.33 0.78
C MET A 40 7.13 -0.20 1.75
N GLY A 41 7.98 -0.04 2.77
CA GLY A 41 7.94 1.09 3.69
C GLY A 41 6.90 0.95 4.81
N THR A 42 6.88 1.98 5.66
CA THR A 42 5.92 2.12 6.76
C THR A 42 4.71 2.92 6.32
N GLN A 43 3.53 2.49 6.71
CA GLN A 43 2.27 3.13 6.32
C GLN A 43 1.14 2.77 7.28
N SER A 44 0.05 3.55 7.21
CA SER A 44 -1.15 3.31 7.99
C SER A 44 -2.30 2.86 7.08
N VAL A 45 -3.05 1.87 7.54
CA VAL A 45 -4.29 1.38 6.91
C VAL A 45 -5.45 1.64 7.85
N VAL A 46 -6.44 2.38 7.38
CA VAL A 46 -7.68 2.58 8.12
C VAL A 46 -8.64 1.46 7.78
N ILE A 47 -9.10 0.73 8.79
CA ILE A 47 -10.09 -0.33 8.65
C ILE A 47 -11.37 0.15 9.31
N LYS A 48 -12.47 0.10 8.56
CA LYS A 48 -13.80 0.43 9.06
C LYS A 48 -14.70 -0.78 9.02
N SER A 49 -15.57 -0.91 10.02
CA SER A 49 -16.68 -1.83 9.91
C SER A 49 -17.66 -1.32 8.86
N SER A 50 -18.19 -2.21 8.04
CA SER A 50 -19.23 -1.89 7.07
C SER A 50 -20.37 -2.89 7.24
N SER A 51 -21.60 -2.38 7.31
CA SER A 51 -22.80 -3.20 7.20
C SER A 51 -23.19 -3.21 5.72
N LEU A 52 -23.19 -4.39 5.09
CA LEU A 52 -23.69 -4.54 3.72
C LEU A 52 -25.21 -4.57 3.67
N ASN A 53 -25.86 -4.93 4.79
CA ASN A 53 -27.31 -4.96 4.94
C ASN A 53 -27.70 -4.28 6.24
N SER A 54 -28.84 -3.58 6.24
CA SER A 54 -29.39 -2.88 7.41
C SER A 54 -29.67 -3.77 8.61
N ASP A 55 -29.76 -5.08 8.41
CA ASP A 55 -30.17 -6.06 9.42
C ASP A 55 -29.00 -6.85 10.03
N GLU A 56 -27.76 -6.64 9.53
CA GLU A 56 -26.57 -7.28 10.10
C GLU A 56 -25.82 -6.29 10.98
N PRO A 57 -25.51 -6.66 12.24
CA PRO A 57 -24.70 -5.81 13.10
C PRO A 57 -23.31 -5.64 12.49
N ALA A 58 -22.88 -4.40 12.30
CA ALA A 58 -21.53 -4.11 11.88
C ALA A 58 -20.51 -4.63 12.91
N ALA A 59 -19.37 -5.15 12.47
CA ALA A 59 -18.28 -5.53 13.36
C ALA A 59 -17.93 -4.35 14.27
N ARG A 60 -17.71 -4.61 15.55
CA ARG A 60 -17.33 -3.60 16.54
C ARG A 60 -15.94 -3.93 17.10
N PHE A 61 -15.03 -2.99 16.96
CA PHE A 61 -13.68 -3.12 17.50
C PHE A 61 -13.66 -2.85 18.99
N LYS A 62 -12.90 -3.65 19.74
CA LYS A 62 -12.66 -3.41 21.18
C LYS A 62 -11.69 -2.26 21.35
N GLN A 63 -11.88 -1.45 22.39
CA GLN A 63 -10.93 -0.38 22.73
C GLN A 63 -9.54 -0.92 23.11
N SER A 64 -9.45 -2.17 23.58
CA SER A 64 -8.23 -2.86 23.94
C SER A 64 -7.52 -3.54 22.76
N ILE A 65 -8.00 -3.35 21.52
CA ILE A 65 -7.41 -3.96 20.32
C ILE A 65 -5.93 -3.60 20.20
N SER A 66 -5.11 -4.58 19.83
CA SER A 66 -3.65 -4.52 19.80
C SER A 66 -3.07 -5.16 18.54
N PRO A 67 -1.78 -5.02 18.25
CA PRO A 67 -1.15 -5.66 17.10
C PRO A 67 -1.31 -7.19 17.04
N SER A 68 -1.40 -7.87 18.20
CA SER A 68 -1.60 -9.33 18.25
C SER A 68 -2.97 -9.80 17.77
N ASP A 69 -3.94 -8.87 17.69
CA ASP A 69 -5.29 -9.13 17.21
C ASP A 69 -5.40 -8.98 15.69
N ILE A 70 -4.30 -8.60 15.02
CA ILE A 70 -4.26 -8.43 13.56
C ILE A 70 -3.39 -9.52 12.94
N GLU A 71 -3.93 -10.18 11.93
CA GLU A 71 -3.21 -11.17 11.12
C GLU A 71 -3.12 -10.70 9.67
N LEU A 72 -1.93 -10.81 9.10
CA LEU A 72 -1.65 -10.45 7.71
C LEU A 72 -1.64 -11.73 6.86
N GLY A 73 -2.35 -11.71 5.74
CA GLY A 73 -2.35 -12.81 4.80
C GLY A 73 -1.02 -12.97 4.07
N GLU A 74 -0.84 -14.10 3.38
CA GLU A 74 0.39 -14.51 2.71
C GLU A 74 0.97 -13.43 1.77
N ALA A 75 0.13 -12.74 1.02
CA ALA A 75 0.59 -11.68 0.11
C ALA A 75 1.22 -10.47 0.83
N LEU A 76 0.97 -10.31 2.14
CA LEU A 76 1.59 -9.29 3.00
C LEU A 76 2.77 -9.86 3.82
N GLU A 77 3.22 -11.07 3.52
CA GLU A 77 4.39 -11.67 4.19
C GLU A 77 5.63 -10.76 4.05
N GLY A 78 6.30 -10.51 5.18
CA GLY A 78 7.39 -9.54 5.29
C GLY A 78 6.99 -8.18 5.83
N LYS A 79 5.68 -7.87 5.87
CA LYS A 79 5.13 -6.76 6.66
C LYS A 79 4.92 -7.19 8.12
N ALA A 80 5.05 -6.24 9.02
CA ALA A 80 4.72 -6.39 10.44
C ALA A 80 3.71 -5.33 10.87
N VAL A 81 2.78 -5.72 11.74
CA VAL A 81 1.88 -4.77 12.42
C VAL A 81 2.66 -4.18 13.59
N THR A 82 2.96 -2.89 13.54
CA THR A 82 3.72 -2.19 14.57
C THR A 82 2.86 -1.49 15.61
N LYS A 83 1.66 -1.05 15.20
CA LYS A 83 0.72 -0.37 16.06
C LYS A 83 -0.70 -0.54 15.57
N VAL A 84 -1.63 -0.59 16.51
CA VAL A 84 -3.07 -0.45 16.24
C VAL A 84 -3.60 0.67 17.09
N THR A 85 -4.31 1.60 16.46
CA THR A 85 -4.97 2.73 17.13
C THR A 85 -6.47 2.55 17.02
N TYR A 86 -7.14 2.47 18.16
CA TYR A 86 -8.60 2.51 18.23
C TYR A 86 -9.09 3.92 17.98
N ASN A 87 -9.83 4.13 16.90
CA ASN A 87 -10.43 5.43 16.58
C ASN A 87 -11.88 5.52 17.10
N SER A 88 -12.62 4.42 16.95
CA SER A 88 -14.00 4.26 17.45
C SER A 88 -14.38 2.78 17.43
N ALA A 89 -15.55 2.43 17.94
CA ALA A 89 -16.09 1.06 17.86
C ALA A 89 -16.24 0.55 16.41
N THR A 90 -16.23 1.43 15.41
CA THR A 90 -16.38 1.09 13.99
C THR A 90 -15.16 1.44 13.14
N SER A 91 -14.04 1.88 13.74
CA SER A 91 -12.85 2.27 12.99
C SER A 91 -11.58 2.06 13.81
N ILE A 92 -10.58 1.47 13.17
CA ILE A 92 -9.21 1.37 13.68
C ILE A 92 -8.22 1.83 12.63
N THR A 93 -7.01 2.20 13.07
CA THR A 93 -5.86 2.43 12.20
C THR A 93 -4.79 1.42 12.53
N VAL A 94 -4.33 0.69 11.53
CA VAL A 94 -3.25 -0.32 11.61
C VAL A 94 -2.01 0.25 10.97
N GLU A 95 -0.92 0.36 11.70
CA GLU A 95 0.40 0.73 11.17
C GLU A 95 1.16 -0.52 10.75
N LEU A 96 1.58 -0.55 9.48
CA LEU A 96 2.37 -1.62 8.87
C LEU A 96 3.76 -1.12 8.58
N SER A 97 4.78 -1.93 8.87
CA SER A 97 6.18 -1.66 8.51
C SER A 97 6.80 -2.85 7.79
N GLY A 98 7.95 -2.61 7.14
CA GLY A 98 8.66 -3.65 6.39
C GLY A 98 8.24 -3.74 4.92
N ASN A 99 8.80 -4.72 4.22
CA ASN A 99 8.59 -4.91 2.79
C ASN A 99 7.96 -6.28 2.54
N THR A 100 6.96 -6.35 1.67
CA THR A 100 6.40 -7.65 1.27
C THR A 100 7.43 -8.44 0.46
N LYS A 101 7.37 -9.76 0.52
CA LYS A 101 8.15 -10.64 -0.36
C LYS A 101 7.67 -10.56 -1.81
N MET A 102 6.40 -10.26 -2.01
CA MET A 102 5.81 -10.06 -3.34
C MET A 102 5.91 -8.60 -3.74
N SER A 103 6.33 -8.36 -4.99
CA SER A 103 6.23 -7.02 -5.57
C SER A 103 4.77 -6.62 -5.70
N GLY A 104 4.44 -5.38 -5.29
CA GLY A 104 3.12 -4.82 -5.51
C GLY A 104 2.86 -4.59 -7.00
N GLY A 105 1.59 -4.51 -7.38
CA GLY A 105 1.20 -4.23 -8.75
C GLY A 105 -0.32 -4.25 -8.94
N ALA A 106 -0.74 -4.01 -10.17
CA ALA A 106 -2.14 -4.09 -10.53
C ALA A 106 -2.68 -5.52 -10.31
N GLY A 107 -3.75 -5.65 -9.52
CA GLY A 107 -4.40 -6.92 -9.26
C GLY A 107 -3.75 -7.78 -8.15
N VAL A 108 -2.65 -7.33 -7.53
CA VAL A 108 -2.09 -8.01 -6.35
C VAL A 108 -2.95 -7.66 -5.14
N LEU A 109 -3.58 -8.68 -4.54
CA LEU A 109 -4.47 -8.53 -3.40
C LEU A 109 -3.88 -9.23 -2.18
N GLY A 110 -3.98 -8.60 -1.04
CA GLY A 110 -3.68 -9.15 0.27
C GLY A 110 -4.90 -9.13 1.17
N SER A 111 -4.81 -9.78 2.32
CA SER A 111 -5.85 -9.75 3.34
C SER A 111 -5.31 -9.28 4.68
N ILE A 112 -6.15 -8.57 5.42
CA ILE A 112 -5.95 -8.21 6.82
C ILE A 112 -7.11 -8.78 7.61
N THR A 113 -6.82 -9.64 8.58
CA THR A 113 -7.81 -10.26 9.44
C THR A 113 -7.73 -9.65 10.84
N VAL A 114 -8.85 -9.22 11.37
CA VAL A 114 -9.01 -8.85 12.78
C VAL A 114 -9.57 -10.06 13.51
N LYS A 115 -8.82 -10.58 14.47
CA LYS A 115 -9.22 -11.75 15.28
C LYS A 115 -10.36 -11.36 16.21
N HIS A 116 -11.16 -12.36 16.61
CA HIS A 116 -12.26 -12.19 17.55
C HIS A 116 -11.83 -11.58 18.91
N SER A 117 -10.56 -11.77 19.29
CA SER A 117 -9.99 -11.12 20.50
C SER A 117 -10.02 -9.59 20.43
N GLY A 118 -9.91 -9.02 19.22
CA GLY A 118 -9.99 -7.58 18.95
C GLY A 118 -11.41 -7.07 18.61
N LEU A 119 -12.41 -7.98 18.55
CA LEU A 119 -13.80 -7.67 18.21
C LEU A 119 -14.73 -7.87 19.39
N GLU A 120 -15.85 -7.13 19.45
CA GLU A 120 -16.93 -7.35 20.42
C GLU A 120 -17.81 -8.54 20.02
N SER A 121 -17.75 -8.99 18.76
CA SER A 121 -18.48 -10.11 18.19
C SER A 121 -17.69 -11.41 18.23
N GLU A 122 -18.39 -12.54 18.13
CA GLU A 122 -17.76 -13.84 17.95
C GLU A 122 -17.29 -14.03 16.50
N GLY A 123 -16.09 -14.57 16.34
CA GLY A 123 -15.48 -14.83 15.03
C GLY A 123 -14.53 -13.73 14.53
N ASP A 124 -13.68 -14.14 13.63
CA ASP A 124 -12.70 -13.28 12.99
C ASP A 124 -13.33 -12.52 11.81
N SER A 125 -12.83 -11.33 11.51
CA SER A 125 -13.28 -10.54 10.35
C SER A 125 -12.12 -10.20 9.45
N SER A 126 -12.28 -10.35 8.14
CA SER A 126 -11.22 -10.11 7.16
C SER A 126 -11.62 -9.06 6.13
N CYS A 127 -10.67 -8.26 5.71
CA CYS A 127 -10.81 -7.37 4.55
C CYS A 127 -9.70 -7.61 3.53
N VAL A 128 -10.02 -7.29 2.28
CA VAL A 128 -9.07 -7.34 1.18
C VAL A 128 -8.45 -5.95 0.98
N VAL A 129 -7.16 -5.91 0.72
CA VAL A 129 -6.39 -4.71 0.38
C VAL A 129 -5.66 -4.93 -0.94
N GLN A 130 -5.59 -3.92 -1.78
CA GLN A 130 -4.74 -3.95 -2.95
C GLN A 130 -3.31 -3.60 -2.55
N ILE A 131 -2.33 -4.39 -3.03
CA ILE A 131 -0.91 -4.16 -2.77
C ILE A 131 -0.31 -3.45 -3.97
N LEU A 132 0.15 -2.22 -3.77
CA LEU A 132 0.78 -1.39 -4.79
C LEU A 132 2.30 -1.38 -4.60
N ALA A 133 3.05 -1.34 -5.69
CA ALA A 133 4.46 -0.97 -5.62
C ALA A 133 4.57 0.56 -5.43
N PRO A 134 5.44 1.05 -4.54
CA PRO A 134 5.67 2.49 -4.44
C PRO A 134 6.31 3.02 -5.71
N GLU A 135 5.90 4.21 -6.13
CA GLU A 135 6.34 4.85 -7.36
C GLU A 135 6.99 6.20 -7.03
N LEU A 136 8.22 6.39 -7.47
CA LEU A 136 8.83 7.70 -7.50
C LEU A 136 8.21 8.50 -8.65
N ARG A 137 7.69 9.68 -8.37
CA ARG A 137 7.02 10.54 -9.35
C ARG A 137 7.73 11.86 -9.54
N VAL A 138 7.80 12.32 -10.78
CA VAL A 138 8.19 13.70 -11.12
C VAL A 138 6.95 14.57 -10.97
N SER A 139 6.81 15.22 -9.82
CA SER A 139 5.65 16.05 -9.47
C SER A 139 5.70 17.44 -10.10
N SER A 140 6.91 17.93 -10.42
CA SER A 140 7.13 19.17 -11.15
C SER A 140 8.34 19.02 -12.07
N TYR A 141 8.26 19.61 -13.25
CA TYR A 141 9.32 19.54 -14.25
C TYR A 141 9.42 20.84 -15.03
N MET A 142 10.66 21.33 -15.21
CA MET A 142 10.99 22.49 -16.04
C MET A 142 12.31 22.24 -16.76
N SER A 143 12.35 22.53 -18.05
CA SER A 143 13.58 22.49 -18.85
C SER A 143 13.71 23.77 -19.67
N ASN A 144 14.75 24.53 -19.40
CA ASN A 144 15.03 25.80 -20.07
C ASN A 144 16.29 25.67 -20.96
N VAL A 145 16.13 26.01 -22.23
CA VAL A 145 17.25 26.06 -23.21
C VAL A 145 18.17 27.18 -22.88
N ARG A 146 19.48 26.95 -22.96
CA ARG A 146 20.56 27.96 -22.82
C ARG A 146 21.60 27.73 -23.89
N LYS A 147 22.36 28.77 -24.21
CA LYS A 147 23.54 28.71 -25.06
C LYS A 147 24.79 28.77 -24.20
N LYS A 148 25.73 27.84 -24.42
CA LYS A 148 27.07 27.84 -23.84
C LYS A 148 28.07 27.84 -25.00
N GLY A 149 28.45 29.05 -25.48
CA GLY A 149 29.13 29.20 -26.76
C GLY A 149 28.21 28.80 -27.92
N GLU A 150 28.67 27.91 -28.76
CA GLU A 150 27.87 27.36 -29.88
C GLU A 150 26.97 26.18 -29.46
N GLU A 151 27.22 25.58 -28.32
CA GLU A 151 26.47 24.42 -27.82
C GLU A 151 25.11 24.83 -27.24
N THR A 152 24.12 24.00 -27.50
CA THR A 152 22.82 24.09 -26.85
C THR A 152 22.84 23.23 -25.61
N VAL A 153 22.62 23.84 -24.45
CA VAL A 153 22.53 23.17 -23.15
C VAL A 153 21.20 23.51 -22.47
N TYR A 154 20.85 22.75 -21.49
CA TYR A 154 19.57 22.86 -20.76
C TYR A 154 19.84 23.10 -19.28
N LYS A 155 19.02 23.93 -18.66
CA LYS A 155 18.81 23.91 -17.22
C LYS A 155 17.56 23.12 -16.94
N VAL A 156 17.70 21.95 -16.30
CA VAL A 156 16.58 21.07 -15.92
C VAL A 156 16.35 21.16 -14.42
N ILE A 157 15.11 21.38 -14.03
CA ILE A 157 14.68 21.36 -12.64
C ILE A 157 13.50 20.40 -12.54
N ALA A 158 13.61 19.41 -11.67
CA ALA A 158 12.56 18.44 -11.40
C ALA A 158 12.36 18.25 -9.90
N THR A 159 11.12 18.23 -9.47
CA THR A 159 10.76 17.87 -8.09
C THR A 159 10.22 16.45 -8.07
N LEU A 160 10.80 15.63 -7.23
CA LEU A 160 10.45 14.22 -7.05
C LEU A 160 9.66 14.05 -5.76
N SER A 161 8.66 13.20 -5.80
CA SER A 161 7.81 12.86 -4.65
C SER A 161 7.61 11.35 -4.51
N LEU A 162 7.39 10.91 -3.28
CA LEU A 162 7.07 9.53 -2.93
C LEU A 162 5.64 9.50 -2.35
N PRO A 163 4.79 8.52 -2.75
CA PRO A 163 3.44 8.37 -2.19
C PRO A 163 3.48 7.80 -0.77
N VAL A 164 4.56 7.11 -0.43
CA VAL A 164 4.83 6.49 0.87
C VAL A 164 6.34 6.42 1.07
N GLY A 165 6.80 6.40 2.33
CA GLY A 165 8.21 6.53 2.65
C GLY A 165 8.70 7.96 2.55
N GLU A 166 10.00 8.15 2.72
CA GLU A 166 10.63 9.47 2.78
C GLU A 166 11.96 9.45 2.02
N PHE A 167 12.38 10.63 1.56
CA PHE A 167 13.75 10.86 1.15
C PHE A 167 14.63 11.04 2.39
N SER A 168 15.84 10.47 2.36
CA SER A 168 16.82 10.64 3.41
C SER A 168 17.22 12.11 3.56
N GLY A 169 17.25 12.61 4.79
CA GLY A 169 17.72 13.96 5.09
C GLY A 169 19.19 14.22 4.69
N GLY A 170 19.96 13.15 4.41
CA GLY A 170 21.33 13.22 3.88
C GLY A 170 21.44 13.16 2.36
N ALA A 171 20.31 13.22 1.63
CA ALA A 171 20.34 13.22 0.16
C ALA A 171 21.18 14.37 -0.40
N THR A 172 22.21 14.04 -1.16
CA THR A 172 23.16 14.98 -1.77
C THR A 172 23.34 14.67 -3.26
N ALA A 173 24.00 15.57 -3.99
CA ALA A 173 24.34 15.30 -5.39
C ALA A 173 25.26 14.07 -5.56
N GLY A 174 26.01 13.68 -4.53
CA GLY A 174 26.86 12.48 -4.56
C GLY A 174 26.10 11.16 -4.54
N ASN A 175 24.85 11.16 -4.08
CA ASN A 175 23.98 9.97 -4.06
C ASN A 175 23.11 9.84 -5.30
N ILE A 176 23.24 10.77 -6.27
CA ILE A 176 22.45 10.80 -7.51
C ILE A 176 23.40 10.95 -8.68
N THR A 177 23.22 10.13 -9.70
CA THR A 177 24.06 10.15 -10.89
C THR A 177 23.22 10.38 -12.14
N LEU A 178 23.79 11.12 -13.09
CA LEU A 178 23.23 11.24 -14.43
C LEU A 178 23.48 9.94 -15.20
N THR A 179 22.48 9.47 -15.93
CA THR A 179 22.54 8.19 -16.68
C THR A 179 22.11 8.38 -18.13
N ASN A 180 22.21 7.34 -18.93
CA ASN A 180 21.79 7.31 -20.34
C ASN A 180 22.44 8.42 -21.20
N GLY A 181 23.74 8.71 -20.96
CA GLY A 181 24.48 9.70 -21.70
C GLY A 181 24.18 11.15 -21.33
N ALA A 182 23.42 11.40 -20.27
CA ALA A 182 23.23 12.73 -19.73
C ALA A 182 24.50 13.23 -19.07
N THR A 183 24.85 14.50 -19.33
CA THR A 183 25.97 15.23 -18.71
C THR A 183 25.47 16.56 -18.17
N GLY A 184 26.15 17.11 -17.17
CA GLY A 184 25.79 18.39 -16.56
C GLY A 184 26.21 18.45 -15.10
N GLU A 185 25.97 19.58 -14.47
CA GLU A 185 26.25 19.83 -13.06
C GLU A 185 25.00 19.59 -12.24
N LEU A 186 25.06 18.63 -11.32
CA LEU A 186 23.92 18.18 -10.54
C LEU A 186 23.91 18.82 -9.16
N SER A 187 22.78 19.37 -8.75
CA SER A 187 22.51 19.80 -7.38
C SER A 187 21.17 19.31 -6.89
N VAL A 188 21.05 19.15 -5.58
CA VAL A 188 19.89 18.53 -4.93
C VAL A 188 19.47 19.33 -3.72
N LYS A 189 18.17 19.46 -3.53
CA LYS A 189 17.58 20.08 -2.33
C LYS A 189 16.39 19.28 -1.86
N LEU A 190 16.43 18.86 -0.60
CA LEU A 190 15.28 18.25 0.08
C LEU A 190 14.51 19.34 0.81
N SER A 191 13.21 19.45 0.57
CA SER A 191 12.30 20.37 1.26
C SER A 191 10.89 19.78 1.29
N ASP A 192 10.25 19.84 2.44
CA ASP A 192 8.85 19.41 2.64
C ASP A 192 8.55 17.98 2.14
N GLY A 193 9.51 17.06 2.37
CA GLY A 193 9.39 15.68 1.93
C GLY A 193 9.55 15.45 0.42
N ALA A 194 9.89 16.48 -0.35
CA ALA A 194 10.12 16.41 -1.78
C ALA A 194 11.59 16.68 -2.12
N LEU A 195 12.13 15.95 -3.08
CA LEU A 195 13.51 16.08 -3.55
C LEU A 195 13.56 16.87 -4.86
N THR A 196 14.08 18.09 -4.81
CA THR A 196 14.31 18.89 -6.02
C THR A 196 15.70 18.61 -6.57
N VAL A 197 15.75 18.16 -7.81
CA VAL A 197 16.98 17.91 -8.57
C VAL A 197 17.13 18.99 -9.62
N THR A 198 18.29 19.64 -9.65
CA THR A 198 18.64 20.62 -10.68
C THR A 198 19.87 20.13 -11.45
N VAL A 199 19.80 20.14 -12.76
CA VAL A 199 20.92 19.84 -13.65
C VAL A 199 21.23 21.09 -14.49
N GLU A 200 22.34 21.73 -14.21
CA GLU A 200 22.84 22.87 -15.00
C GLU A 200 23.70 22.38 -16.16
N ASN A 201 23.70 23.12 -17.26
CA ASN A 201 24.46 22.78 -18.45
C ASN A 201 24.24 21.35 -18.97
N CYS A 202 23.02 20.83 -18.84
CA CYS A 202 22.70 19.50 -19.30
C CYS A 202 22.71 19.42 -20.83
N ASN A 203 23.30 18.37 -21.39
CA ASN A 203 23.34 18.13 -22.85
C ASN A 203 21.98 17.71 -23.43
N MET A 204 20.97 17.43 -22.60
CA MET A 204 19.66 17.02 -23.06
C MET A 204 18.53 17.61 -22.21
N ALA A 205 17.36 17.82 -22.84
CA ALA A 205 16.18 18.39 -22.20
C ALA A 205 15.55 17.46 -21.14
N ASN A 206 15.60 16.15 -21.33
CA ASN A 206 14.96 15.15 -20.48
C ASN A 206 15.99 14.10 -20.02
N PRO A 207 16.92 14.45 -19.11
CA PRO A 207 17.93 13.53 -18.62
C PRO A 207 17.31 12.42 -17.78
N SER A 208 18.00 11.30 -17.67
CA SER A 208 17.72 10.27 -16.68
C SER A 208 18.71 10.39 -15.52
N ILE A 209 18.21 10.15 -14.33
CA ILE A 209 19.03 10.06 -13.11
C ILE A 209 18.85 8.71 -12.45
N CYS A 210 19.89 8.21 -11.83
CA CYS A 210 19.85 7.09 -10.89
C CYS A 210 19.97 7.68 -9.48
N ILE A 211 19.03 7.32 -8.62
CA ILE A 211 18.96 7.70 -7.21
C ILE A 211 19.49 6.52 -6.42
N GLY A 212 20.51 6.73 -5.58
CA GLY A 212 21.14 5.70 -4.78
C GLY A 212 20.21 5.10 -3.72
N ALA A 213 20.51 3.90 -3.29
CA ALA A 213 19.70 3.14 -2.32
C ALA A 213 19.55 3.83 -0.96
N ASP A 214 20.49 4.68 -0.59
CA ASP A 214 20.53 5.42 0.68
C ASP A 214 19.70 6.72 0.67
N VAL A 215 19.20 7.13 -0.50
CA VAL A 215 18.42 8.37 -0.66
C VAL A 215 16.96 8.20 -0.25
N THR A 216 16.47 6.97 -0.23
CA THR A 216 15.08 6.67 0.14
C THR A 216 14.99 5.64 1.26
N THR A 217 13.91 5.67 2.03
CA THR A 217 13.62 4.66 3.07
C THR A 217 13.39 3.26 2.52
N PHE A 218 13.33 3.08 1.20
CA PHE A 218 13.17 1.77 0.56
C PHE A 218 14.48 0.98 0.44
N GLY A 219 15.64 1.65 0.56
CA GLY A 219 16.95 1.00 0.48
C GLY A 219 17.27 0.39 -0.89
N LYS A 220 16.69 0.93 -1.96
CA LYS A 220 16.89 0.46 -3.35
C LYS A 220 17.25 1.61 -4.27
N GLU A 221 18.13 1.32 -5.22
CA GLU A 221 18.40 2.22 -6.33
C GLU A 221 17.22 2.30 -7.29
N ILE A 222 17.00 3.48 -7.84
CA ILE A 222 15.95 3.69 -8.84
C ILE A 222 16.39 4.66 -9.91
N THR A 223 16.16 4.29 -11.17
CA THR A 223 16.41 5.19 -12.31
C THR A 223 15.10 5.79 -12.78
N VAL A 224 15.08 7.12 -12.88
CA VAL A 224 13.92 7.88 -13.36
C VAL A 224 14.32 8.84 -14.46
N ARG A 225 13.49 8.96 -15.49
CA ARG A 225 13.63 10.00 -16.52
C ARG A 225 12.96 11.28 -16.05
N LEU A 226 13.71 12.38 -16.03
CA LEU A 226 13.18 13.69 -15.68
C LEU A 226 12.39 14.25 -16.86
N THR A 227 11.08 14.16 -16.76
CA THR A 227 10.12 14.68 -17.74
C THR A 227 8.79 14.96 -17.02
N ALA A 228 7.93 15.78 -17.61
CA ALA A 228 6.61 16.05 -17.07
C ALA A 228 5.82 14.74 -16.93
N GLY A 229 5.34 14.45 -15.74
CA GLY A 229 4.61 13.21 -15.44
C GLY A 229 5.46 11.93 -15.48
N GLY A 230 6.80 12.06 -15.48
CA GLY A 230 7.71 10.92 -15.36
C GLY A 230 7.58 10.23 -14.02
N GLY A 231 7.94 8.95 -13.98
CA GLY A 231 7.96 8.15 -12.76
C GLY A 231 8.73 6.86 -12.94
N ALA A 232 9.01 6.20 -11.84
CA ALA A 232 9.62 4.88 -11.80
C ALA A 232 9.12 4.10 -10.59
N VAL A 233 8.93 2.80 -10.75
CA VAL A 233 8.38 1.91 -9.72
C VAL A 233 9.51 1.19 -9.02
N PHE A 234 9.50 1.18 -7.69
CA PHE A 234 10.40 0.37 -6.87
C PHE A 234 9.95 -1.11 -6.95
N GLN A 235 10.88 -1.97 -7.32
CA GLN A 235 10.64 -3.41 -7.49
C GLN A 235 11.48 -4.23 -6.51
#